data_3000d8f4753c29742ac7eafc298a8d02
#
_entry.id   3000d8f4753c29742ac7eafc298a8d02
#
_cell.length_a   1.000
_cell.length_b   1.000
_cell.length_c   1.000
_cell.angle_alpha   90.00
_cell.angle_beta   90.00
_cell.angle_gamma   90.00
#
_symmetry.space_group_name_H-M   'P 1'
#
loop_
_entity.id
_entity.type
_entity.pdbx_description
1 polymer ?
#
loop_
_entity_poly.entity_id
_entity_poly.type
_entity_poly.pdbx_seq_one_letter_code
_entity_poly.pdbx_strand_id
1 'polypeptide(L)'
;MEYDGPYYEDMTPGMVFSSPPAVTVDDGITASYQSIVGEALPLVLDKQLCKAVTGSTSRLISPGLLLHLSIGASTVATKNVIANLFYRNVRILRQIYVGETIHTVTRVDSMCDSAPR
;
A
#
# COMPACT_ATOMS: atom_id res chain seq x y z
N MET A 1 14.94 -17.20 14.42
CA MET A 1 15.06 -16.80 13.01
C MET A 1 15.59 -15.36 13.00
N GLU A 2 16.86 -15.22 12.77
CA GLU A 2 17.46 -13.90 12.65
C GLU A 2 16.99 -13.31 11.32
N TYR A 3 16.18 -12.30 11.39
CA TYR A 3 15.62 -11.66 10.20
C TYR A 3 16.52 -10.48 9.86
N ASP A 4 17.48 -10.73 9.02
CA ASP A 4 18.44 -9.74 8.56
C ASP A 4 17.82 -8.96 7.39
N GLY A 5 17.23 -7.83 7.70
CA GLY A 5 16.73 -6.89 6.70
C GLY A 5 17.83 -5.90 6.31
N PRO A 6 17.68 -5.18 5.19
CA PRO A 6 18.67 -4.20 4.78
C PRO A 6 18.75 -3.06 5.77
N TYR A 7 19.98 -2.64 6.04
CA TYR A 7 20.31 -1.40 6.74
C TYR A 7 20.56 -0.28 5.73
N TYR A 8 20.70 0.94 6.21
CA TYR A 8 20.99 2.10 5.36
C TYR A 8 22.23 1.88 4.47
N GLU A 9 23.28 1.29 5.06
CA GLU A 9 24.55 1.02 4.39
C GLU A 9 24.45 -0.03 3.27
N ASP A 10 23.41 -0.87 3.31
CA ASP A 10 23.17 -1.90 2.30
C ASP A 10 22.39 -1.39 1.09
N MET A 11 21.86 -0.17 1.18
CA MET A 11 21.00 0.41 0.15
C MET A 11 21.79 1.29 -0.82
N THR A 12 21.38 1.27 -2.07
CA THR A 12 21.88 2.18 -3.11
C THR A 12 20.71 2.74 -3.93
N PRO A 13 20.78 3.99 -4.41
CA PRO A 13 19.76 4.52 -5.31
C PRO A 13 19.54 3.62 -6.53
N GLY A 14 18.27 3.38 -6.86
CA GLY A 14 17.87 2.49 -7.94
C GLY A 14 17.68 1.02 -7.53
N MET A 15 18.07 0.62 -6.32
CA MET A 15 17.82 -0.72 -5.80
C MET A 15 16.32 -1.00 -5.74
N VAL A 16 15.90 -2.19 -6.17
CA VAL A 16 14.51 -2.60 -6.30
C VAL A 16 14.21 -3.82 -5.43
N PHE A 17 13.11 -3.75 -4.69
CA PHE A 17 12.55 -4.85 -3.91
C PHE A 17 11.21 -5.25 -4.51
N SER A 18 11.12 -6.43 -5.08
CA SER A 18 9.91 -6.96 -5.72
C SER A 18 9.48 -8.32 -5.16
N SER A 19 10.11 -8.76 -4.08
CA SER A 19 9.88 -10.07 -3.46
C SER A 19 8.55 -10.24 -2.73
N PRO A 20 7.86 -9.19 -2.22
CA PRO A 20 6.57 -9.39 -1.58
C PRO A 20 5.57 -10.07 -2.51
N PRO A 21 4.79 -11.05 -2.02
CA PRO A 21 3.79 -11.70 -2.83
C PRO A 21 2.68 -10.72 -3.25
N ALA A 22 2.07 -11.00 -4.39
CA ALA A 22 0.86 -10.30 -4.80
C ALA A 22 -0.30 -10.66 -3.87
N VAL A 23 -1.20 -9.70 -3.64
CA VAL A 23 -2.36 -9.83 -2.75
C VAL A 23 -3.63 -9.58 -3.54
N THR A 24 -4.55 -10.53 -3.55
CA THR A 24 -5.90 -10.32 -4.05
C THR A 24 -6.72 -9.63 -2.95
N VAL A 25 -7.25 -8.46 -3.25
CA VAL A 25 -8.07 -7.70 -2.31
C VAL A 25 -9.50 -8.18 -2.41
N ASP A 26 -9.90 -9.05 -1.52
CA ASP A 26 -11.23 -9.64 -1.45
C ASP A 26 -12.16 -8.91 -0.47
N ASP A 27 -13.39 -9.39 -0.34
CA ASP A 27 -14.38 -8.85 0.60
C ASP A 27 -13.93 -8.98 2.07
N GLY A 28 -13.17 -10.01 2.41
CA GLY A 28 -12.67 -10.22 3.77
C GLY A 28 -11.66 -9.14 4.19
N ILE A 29 -10.67 -8.87 3.36
CA ILE A 29 -9.68 -7.81 3.59
C ILE A 29 -10.37 -6.45 3.66
N THR A 30 -11.27 -6.18 2.72
CA THR A 30 -12.02 -4.92 2.66
C THR A 30 -12.89 -4.70 3.90
N ALA A 31 -13.65 -5.71 4.33
CA ALA A 31 -14.50 -5.64 5.52
C ALA A 31 -13.66 -5.43 6.80
N SER A 32 -12.56 -6.13 6.94
CA SER A 32 -11.64 -5.97 8.07
C SER A 32 -11.09 -4.56 8.15
N TYR A 33 -10.63 -4.01 7.03
CA TYR A 33 -10.12 -2.64 6.97
C TYR A 33 -11.21 -1.62 7.31
N GLN A 34 -12.41 -1.76 6.74
CA GLN A 34 -13.54 -0.87 6.99
C GLN A 34 -13.91 -0.80 8.46
N SER A 35 -13.91 -1.94 9.15
CA SER A 35 -14.26 -2.01 10.57
C SER A 35 -13.20 -1.37 11.47
N ILE A 36 -11.93 -1.42 11.08
CA ILE A 36 -10.82 -0.84 11.86
C ILE A 36 -10.78 0.69 11.70
N VAL A 37 -10.91 1.19 10.47
CA VAL A 37 -10.71 2.63 10.18
C VAL A 37 -12.00 3.43 10.18
N GLY A 38 -13.16 2.80 10.24
CA GLY A 38 -14.44 3.49 10.14
C GLY A 38 -14.64 4.12 8.77
N GLU A 39 -14.41 3.37 7.69
CA GLU A 39 -14.55 3.86 6.32
C GLU A 39 -15.93 4.47 6.08
N ALA A 40 -15.96 5.64 5.47
CA ALA A 40 -17.19 6.40 5.21
C ALA A 40 -17.39 6.77 3.72
N LEU A 41 -16.52 6.35 2.81
CA LEU A 41 -16.68 6.63 1.38
C LEU A 41 -17.84 5.82 0.79
N PRO A 42 -18.91 6.47 0.28
CA PRO A 42 -20.11 5.76 -0.19
C PRO A 42 -19.83 4.72 -1.28
N LEU A 43 -18.98 5.00 -2.24
CA LEU A 43 -18.66 4.07 -3.34
C LEU A 43 -17.87 2.83 -2.88
N VAL A 44 -17.23 2.90 -1.73
CA VAL A 44 -16.52 1.78 -1.09
C VAL A 44 -17.50 0.91 -0.29
N LEU A 45 -18.49 1.53 0.34
CA LEU A 45 -19.43 0.85 1.23
C LEU A 45 -20.65 0.30 0.51
N ASP A 46 -21.23 1.08 -0.41
CA ASP A 46 -22.50 0.77 -1.07
C ASP A 46 -22.28 0.21 -2.47
N LYS A 47 -22.49 -1.10 -2.58
CA LYS A 47 -22.37 -1.83 -3.84
C LYS A 47 -23.35 -1.36 -4.91
N GLN A 48 -24.56 -1.01 -4.50
CA GLN A 48 -25.61 -0.57 -5.45
C GLN A 48 -25.26 0.82 -6.02
N LEU A 49 -24.84 1.72 -5.15
CA LEU A 49 -24.38 3.05 -5.57
C LEU A 49 -23.14 2.94 -6.45
N CYS A 50 -22.17 2.12 -6.09
CA CYS A 50 -20.96 1.90 -6.89
C CYS A 50 -21.32 1.41 -8.30
N LYS A 51 -22.24 0.45 -8.42
CA LYS A 51 -22.71 -0.04 -9.70
C LYS A 51 -23.43 1.05 -10.52
N ALA A 52 -24.26 1.85 -9.88
CA ALA A 52 -24.97 2.94 -10.56
C ALA A 52 -24.03 4.01 -11.09
N VAL A 53 -22.98 4.34 -10.35
CA VAL A 53 -22.02 5.40 -10.70
C VAL A 53 -20.93 4.92 -11.66
N THR A 54 -20.36 3.74 -11.43
CA THR A 54 -19.18 3.23 -12.16
C THR A 54 -19.52 2.17 -13.21
N GLY A 55 -20.67 1.54 -13.11
CA GLY A 55 -21.06 0.37 -13.91
C GLY A 55 -20.43 -0.94 -13.44
N SER A 56 -19.56 -0.92 -12.44
CA SER A 56 -18.90 -2.12 -11.91
C SER A 56 -19.83 -2.94 -11.03
N THR A 57 -19.75 -4.26 -11.13
CA THR A 57 -20.43 -5.19 -10.24
C THR A 57 -19.72 -5.36 -8.91
N SER A 58 -18.46 -4.92 -8.79
CA SER A 58 -17.66 -4.93 -7.58
C SER A 58 -17.53 -3.53 -7.01
N ARG A 59 -17.43 -3.44 -5.68
CA ARG A 59 -17.19 -2.16 -5.00
C ARG A 59 -15.77 -1.65 -5.25
N LEU A 60 -15.59 -0.34 -5.16
CA LEU A 60 -14.25 0.26 -5.13
C LEU A 60 -13.51 -0.19 -3.87
N ILE A 61 -12.22 -0.37 -4.02
CA ILE A 61 -11.31 -0.53 -2.88
C ILE A 61 -10.99 0.86 -2.34
N SER A 62 -11.01 1.01 -1.00
CA SER A 62 -10.57 2.24 -0.35
C SER A 62 -9.15 2.61 -0.77
N PRO A 63 -8.90 3.86 -1.20
CA PRO A 63 -7.53 4.33 -1.45
C PRO A 63 -6.60 4.17 -0.25
N GLY A 64 -7.13 4.34 0.96
CA GLY A 64 -6.38 4.11 2.20
C GLY A 64 -5.93 2.67 2.35
N LEU A 65 -6.77 1.69 2.01
CA LEU A 65 -6.41 0.28 2.04
C LEU A 65 -5.27 -0.01 1.05
N LEU A 66 -5.34 0.52 -0.17
CA LEU A 66 -4.28 0.36 -1.17
C LEU A 66 -2.95 0.90 -0.66
N LEU A 67 -2.97 2.09 -0.06
CA LEU A 67 -1.78 2.70 0.53
C LEU A 67 -1.20 1.83 1.65
N HIS A 68 -2.03 1.38 2.58
CA HIS A 68 -1.59 0.55 3.71
C HIS A 68 -1.04 -0.82 3.28
N LEU A 69 -1.65 -1.47 2.28
CA LEU A 69 -1.11 -2.71 1.71
C LEU A 69 0.27 -2.48 1.08
N SER A 70 0.44 -1.37 0.37
CA SER A 70 1.73 -1.01 -0.24
C SER A 70 2.79 -0.70 0.81
N ILE A 71 2.44 0.02 1.87
CA ILE A 71 3.35 0.30 2.99
C ILE A 71 3.77 -1.01 3.67
N GLY A 72 2.82 -1.89 3.96
CA GLY A 72 3.11 -3.20 4.56
C GLY A 72 4.05 -4.04 3.69
N ALA A 73 3.80 -4.10 2.39
CA ALA A 73 4.67 -4.81 1.46
C ALA A 73 6.07 -4.17 1.33
N SER A 74 6.18 -2.84 1.48
CA SER A 74 7.48 -2.15 1.45
C SER A 74 8.36 -2.45 2.67
N THR A 75 7.83 -3.10 3.68
CA THR A 75 8.58 -3.48 4.89
C THR A 75 9.79 -4.36 4.57
N VAL A 76 9.78 -5.09 3.47
CA VAL A 76 10.96 -5.82 2.99
C VAL A 76 12.18 -4.91 2.83
N ALA A 77 11.99 -3.65 2.46
CA ALA A 77 13.04 -2.65 2.33
C ALA A 77 13.23 -1.80 3.59
N THR A 78 12.16 -1.60 4.37
CA THR A 78 12.12 -0.60 5.45
C THR A 78 12.04 -1.23 6.85
N LYS A 79 12.31 -2.52 6.98
CA LYS A 79 12.18 -3.25 8.24
C LYS A 79 13.01 -2.65 9.37
N ASN A 80 14.22 -2.21 9.06
CA ASN A 80 15.15 -1.63 10.04
C ASN A 80 15.08 -0.10 10.12
N VAL A 81 14.06 0.52 9.49
CA VAL A 81 13.86 1.97 9.59
C VAL A 81 13.42 2.36 10.99
N ILE A 82 13.93 3.46 11.49
CA ILE A 82 13.58 3.98 12.82
C ILE A 82 12.20 4.66 12.77
N ALA A 83 11.93 5.42 11.72
CA ALA A 83 10.65 6.11 11.55
C ALA A 83 10.38 6.45 10.08
N ASN A 84 9.11 6.44 9.71
CA ASN A 84 8.63 7.06 8.48
C ASN A 84 8.37 8.53 8.75
N LEU A 85 9.00 9.41 8.00
CA LEU A 85 8.93 10.85 8.25
C LEU A 85 7.73 11.48 7.55
N PHE A 86 7.48 11.11 6.32
CA PHE A 86 6.35 11.63 5.53
C PHE A 86 6.12 10.80 4.26
N TYR A 87 4.97 11.02 3.64
CA TYR A 87 4.61 10.51 2.33
C TYR A 87 4.40 11.68 1.38
N ARG A 88 4.88 11.57 0.15
CA ARG A 88 4.67 12.61 -0.88
C ARG A 88 4.31 11.97 -2.22
N ASN A 89 3.64 12.76 -3.07
CA ASN A 89 3.28 12.34 -4.44
C ASN A 89 2.47 11.04 -4.50
N VAL A 90 1.64 10.78 -3.49
CA VAL A 90 0.72 9.63 -3.53
C VAL A 90 -0.32 9.90 -4.61
N ARG A 91 -0.41 9.00 -5.61
CA ARG A 91 -1.35 9.09 -6.72
C ARG A 91 -2.06 7.78 -6.94
N ILE A 92 -3.37 7.83 -7.07
CA ILE A 92 -4.17 6.69 -7.52
C ILE A 92 -4.41 6.89 -9.02
N LEU A 93 -3.75 6.08 -9.85
CA LEU A 93 -3.73 6.26 -11.29
C LEU A 93 -5.01 5.77 -11.98
N ARG A 94 -5.74 4.85 -11.34
CA ARG A 94 -7.04 4.36 -11.78
C ARG A 94 -7.84 3.84 -10.60
N GLN A 95 -9.11 3.63 -10.81
CA GLN A 95 -9.98 2.97 -9.85
C GLN A 95 -9.62 1.49 -9.75
N ILE A 96 -9.58 0.96 -8.52
CA ILE A 96 -9.32 -0.44 -8.22
C ILE A 96 -10.56 -1.01 -7.54
N TYR A 97 -10.95 -2.21 -7.95
CA TYR A 97 -12.17 -2.87 -7.47
C TYR A 97 -11.85 -4.13 -6.69
N VAL A 98 -12.76 -4.49 -5.78
CA VAL A 98 -12.68 -5.75 -5.02
C VAL A 98 -12.55 -6.93 -6.00
N GLY A 99 -11.60 -7.82 -5.73
CA GLY A 99 -11.25 -8.95 -6.58
C GLY A 99 -9.97 -8.74 -7.40
N GLU A 100 -9.46 -7.51 -7.50
CA GLU A 100 -8.18 -7.26 -8.18
C GLU A 100 -6.99 -7.65 -7.33
N THR A 101 -5.93 -8.07 -7.99
CA THR A 101 -4.67 -8.49 -7.36
C THR A 101 -3.64 -7.37 -7.45
N ILE A 102 -3.05 -7.03 -6.32
CA ILE A 102 -2.09 -5.94 -6.17
C ILE A 102 -0.70 -6.55 -5.99
N HIS A 103 0.27 -6.05 -6.71
CA HIS A 103 1.69 -6.34 -6.49
C HIS A 103 2.43 -5.05 -6.18
N THR A 104 3.24 -5.06 -5.13
CA THR A 104 4.00 -3.89 -4.70
C THR A 104 5.47 -4.06 -5.05
N VAL A 105 6.03 -3.02 -5.67
CA VAL A 105 7.46 -2.90 -5.95
C VAL A 105 7.97 -1.65 -5.24
N THR A 106 9.04 -1.81 -4.47
CA THR A 106 9.68 -0.72 -3.76
C THR A 106 11.03 -0.41 -4.40
N ARG A 107 11.27 0.85 -4.69
CA ARG A 107 12.55 1.32 -5.26
C ARG A 107 13.15 2.39 -4.36
N VAL A 108 14.44 2.30 -4.13
CA VAL A 108 15.23 3.36 -3.49
C VAL A 108 15.42 4.49 -4.51
N ASP A 109 14.79 5.64 -4.28
CA ASP A 109 14.84 6.78 -5.19
C ASP A 109 16.12 7.59 -4.98
N SER A 110 16.35 7.99 -3.74
CA SER A 110 17.54 8.75 -3.36
C SER A 110 17.92 8.45 -1.90
N MET A 111 19.14 8.76 -1.55
CA MET A 111 19.65 8.62 -0.20
C MET A 111 20.38 9.89 0.20
N CYS A 112 20.24 10.30 1.45
CA CYS A 112 20.99 11.40 2.02
C CYS A 112 21.30 11.12 3.49
N ASP A 113 22.47 11.52 3.94
CA ASP A 113 22.79 11.51 5.35
C ASP A 113 22.03 12.64 6.05
N SER A 114 21.43 12.32 7.20
CA SER A 114 20.89 13.37 8.05
C SER A 114 22.07 14.18 8.61
N ALA A 115 22.05 15.49 8.40
CA ALA A 115 23.02 16.34 9.06
C ALA A 115 22.98 16.13 10.58
N PRO A 116 24.11 16.01 11.27
CA PRO A 116 24.10 15.96 12.73
C PRO A 116 23.44 17.23 13.28
N ARG A 117 22.44 17.01 14.15
CA ARG A 117 21.77 18.10 14.88
C ARG A 117 22.64 18.58 16.02
#